data_8ef43555075db809e0ff33d7f0d5836e
#
_entry.id   8ef43555075db809e0ff33d7f0d5836e
#
_cell.length_a   1.000
_cell.length_b   1.000
_cell.length_c   1.000
_cell.angle_alpha   90.00
_cell.angle_beta   90.00
_cell.angle_gamma   90.00
#
_symmetry.space_group_name_H-M   'P 1'
#
loop_
_entity.id
_entity.type
_entity.pdbx_description
1 polymer ?
#
loop_
_entity_poly.entity_id
_entity_poly.type
_entity_poly.pdbx_seq_one_letter_code
_entity_poly.pdbx_strand_id
1 'polypeptide(L)'
;MTTTSQWSFDVAWCPRNPSVIASASFDGRIGVRSIMGGRELSLQPTGNMIADSFPGMEPVPDVHQQQQTILIHQQLQKPPKWLRPCSGASFGFGGKLVSFGVDASDVVASAQVHISQVITEEELTLRSQELETALQSRNLAEFCTSKALASSEKDTWNFLGANFDGSPRQKLLGLLGYEMKTSAADDIATGLEDLDLLSQPTDAFDSIAAEVASFTIPTDESVDGRISKALITGDLSGAVNLCFADKRYADAMVIAMAGPAELLESTKSRYFSLAQGGVPRLIQAVATSNWQQVVQHCDISNWKEAMAATLTFASDEDFTSLCQTIGQRLEAQSQSINEAVLCYICAGNMEKLVDCWSKREDNSTSSLQELVEQVMILQEAQQLLGRQSAGVTTGNLTQQLCRYAGLLAGQGSLETALTYLNISQVY
;
A
#
# COMPACT_ATOMS: atom_id res chain seq x y z
N MET A 1 59.65 -5.57 10.46
CA MET A 1 59.78 -4.75 9.25
C MET A 1 60.87 -3.75 9.48
N THR A 2 61.82 -3.64 8.56
CA THR A 2 62.87 -2.60 8.64
C THR A 2 62.22 -1.23 8.50
N THR A 3 62.50 -0.35 9.45
CA THR A 3 62.04 1.04 9.40
C THR A 3 62.81 1.76 8.29
N THR A 4 62.07 2.40 7.39
CA THR A 4 62.68 3.32 6.42
C THR A 4 63.02 4.61 7.14
N SER A 5 64.15 5.22 6.82
CA SER A 5 64.58 6.49 7.40
C SER A 5 63.75 7.69 6.89
N GLN A 6 62.85 7.47 5.93
CA GLN A 6 62.04 8.49 5.30
C GLN A 6 60.57 8.05 5.21
N TRP A 7 59.67 9.02 5.07
CA TRP A 7 58.24 8.83 5.02
C TRP A 7 57.80 8.01 3.80
N SER A 8 56.96 7.04 4.01
CA SER A 8 56.24 6.31 2.96
C SER A 8 54.90 6.97 2.71
N PHE A 9 54.62 7.30 1.45
CA PHE A 9 53.39 7.99 1.04
C PHE A 9 52.27 7.06 0.64
N ASP A 10 52.65 5.89 0.12
CA ASP A 10 51.63 4.93 -0.34
C ASP A 10 52.14 3.51 -0.11
N VAL A 11 51.18 2.61 0.12
CA VAL A 11 51.43 1.18 0.32
C VAL A 11 50.36 0.39 -0.42
N ALA A 12 50.77 -0.42 -1.37
CA ALA A 12 49.86 -1.25 -2.13
C ALA A 12 50.23 -2.74 -2.02
N TRP A 13 49.25 -3.59 -1.90
CA TRP A 13 49.38 -5.03 -1.99
C TRP A 13 49.44 -5.47 -3.45
N CYS A 14 50.26 -6.46 -3.74
CA CYS A 14 50.27 -7.07 -5.06
C CYS A 14 48.95 -7.83 -5.31
N PRO A 15 48.17 -7.49 -6.35
CA PRO A 15 46.88 -8.16 -6.61
C PRO A 15 46.99 -9.65 -6.92
N ARG A 16 48.17 -10.09 -7.44
CA ARG A 16 48.39 -11.48 -7.83
C ARG A 16 49.11 -12.29 -6.77
N ASN A 17 49.87 -11.63 -5.91
CA ASN A 17 50.64 -12.31 -4.86
C ASN A 17 50.45 -11.57 -3.53
N PRO A 18 49.58 -12.07 -2.64
CA PRO A 18 49.27 -11.42 -1.37
C PRO A 18 50.43 -11.39 -0.38
N SER A 19 51.54 -12.04 -0.67
CA SER A 19 52.77 -11.97 0.15
C SER A 19 53.67 -10.78 -0.18
N VAL A 20 53.37 -10.02 -1.22
CA VAL A 20 54.21 -8.92 -1.72
C VAL A 20 53.53 -7.59 -1.47
N ILE A 21 54.25 -6.67 -0.84
CA ILE A 21 53.84 -5.29 -0.57
C ILE A 21 54.81 -4.35 -1.28
N ALA A 22 54.32 -3.36 -1.99
CA ALA A 22 55.06 -2.25 -2.51
C ALA A 22 54.81 -0.99 -1.68
N SER A 23 55.85 -0.23 -1.39
CA SER A 23 55.75 1.07 -0.72
C SER A 23 56.54 2.12 -1.47
N ALA A 24 55.93 3.27 -1.71
CA ALA A 24 56.57 4.44 -2.29
C ALA A 24 57.06 5.37 -1.18
N SER A 25 58.33 5.77 -1.23
CA SER A 25 58.92 6.64 -0.22
C SER A 25 59.42 7.98 -0.80
N PHE A 26 59.62 8.94 0.08
CA PHE A 26 59.95 10.32 -0.29
C PHE A 26 61.34 10.43 -1.01
N ASP A 27 62.18 9.44 -0.85
CA ASP A 27 63.48 9.37 -1.53
C ASP A 27 63.38 8.98 -3.03
N GLY A 28 62.16 8.89 -3.55
CA GLY A 28 61.89 8.50 -4.94
C GLY A 28 62.07 6.99 -5.19
N ARG A 29 62.21 6.17 -4.13
CA ARG A 29 62.37 4.73 -4.25
C ARG A 29 61.05 4.00 -4.00
N ILE A 30 60.85 2.97 -4.77
CA ILE A 30 59.73 2.02 -4.55
C ILE A 30 60.33 0.76 -3.89
N GLY A 31 59.98 0.54 -2.63
CA GLY A 31 60.38 -0.64 -1.89
C GLY A 31 59.41 -1.78 -2.12
N VAL A 32 59.84 -2.88 -2.71
CA VAL A 32 59.05 -4.10 -2.83
C VAL A 32 59.53 -5.09 -1.76
N ARG A 33 58.62 -5.55 -0.94
CA ARG A 33 58.93 -6.43 0.19
C ARG A 33 58.05 -7.67 0.16
N SER A 34 58.69 -8.81 0.40
CA SER A 34 57.98 -10.07 0.59
C SER A 34 57.84 -10.36 2.08
N ILE A 35 56.62 -10.62 2.53
CA ILE A 35 56.35 -11.02 3.92
C ILE A 35 56.86 -12.45 4.19
N MET A 36 56.98 -13.25 3.13
CA MET A 36 57.48 -14.64 3.20
C MET A 36 59.01 -14.71 3.25
N GLY A 37 59.71 -13.57 3.14
CA GLY A 37 61.11 -13.56 2.92
C GLY A 37 61.51 -13.91 1.47
N GLY A 38 62.68 -13.56 1.05
CA GLY A 38 63.22 -13.87 -0.27
C GLY A 38 64.64 -14.41 -0.14
N ARG A 39 65.08 -15.24 -1.08
CA ARG A 39 66.50 -15.53 -1.24
C ARG A 39 67.23 -14.21 -1.53
N GLU A 40 68.34 -14.01 -0.86
CA GLU A 40 69.27 -12.97 -1.28
C GLU A 40 69.64 -13.19 -2.75
N LEU A 41 69.13 -12.35 -3.63
CA LEU A 41 69.66 -12.19 -4.92
C LEU A 41 70.92 -11.37 -4.67
N SER A 42 72.10 -12.04 -4.60
CA SER A 42 73.38 -11.38 -4.72
C SER A 42 73.42 -10.75 -6.13
N LEU A 43 73.11 -9.47 -6.18
CA LEU A 43 73.35 -8.68 -7.38
C LEU A 43 74.87 -8.68 -7.52
N GLN A 44 75.39 -9.52 -8.40
CA GLN A 44 76.72 -9.38 -8.84
C GLN A 44 76.87 -7.96 -9.41
N PRO A 45 77.91 -7.23 -9.02
CA PRO A 45 78.13 -5.88 -9.52
C PRO A 45 78.38 -5.96 -11.05
N THR A 46 77.42 -5.41 -11.79
CA THR A 46 77.45 -5.29 -13.25
C THR A 46 78.48 -4.29 -13.71
N GLY A 47 79.41 -3.89 -12.83
CA GLY A 47 80.49 -2.91 -13.14
C GLY A 47 81.47 -3.34 -14.20
N ASN A 48 81.71 -4.64 -14.38
CA ASN A 48 82.73 -5.11 -15.29
C ASN A 48 82.25 -5.47 -16.71
N MET A 49 80.95 -5.59 -16.93
CA MET A 49 80.44 -5.96 -18.27
C MET A 49 80.51 -4.81 -19.28
N ILE A 50 80.58 -3.55 -18.83
CA ILE A 50 80.68 -2.41 -19.74
C ILE A 50 82.15 -2.21 -20.20
N ALA A 51 83.12 -2.46 -19.33
CA ALA A 51 84.54 -2.34 -19.68
C ALA A 51 85.00 -3.44 -20.65
N ASP A 52 84.43 -4.66 -20.52
CA ASP A 52 84.72 -5.77 -21.43
C ASP A 52 84.11 -5.62 -22.83
N SER A 53 83.14 -4.71 -22.99
CA SER A 53 82.46 -4.51 -24.26
C SER A 53 83.13 -3.44 -25.16
N PHE A 54 84.07 -2.67 -24.64
CA PHE A 54 84.78 -1.63 -25.40
C PHE A 54 86.29 -1.81 -25.29
N PRO A 55 86.99 -2.33 -26.34
CA PRO A 55 88.40 -2.48 -26.34
C PRO A 55 89.07 -1.09 -26.39
N GLY A 56 89.78 -0.73 -25.29
CA GLY A 56 90.54 0.50 -25.21
C GLY A 56 90.24 1.41 -24.01
N MET A 57 89.39 1.00 -23.09
CA MET A 57 89.15 1.74 -21.85
C MET A 57 90.00 1.12 -20.72
N GLU A 58 90.89 1.91 -20.13
CA GLU A 58 91.61 1.50 -18.92
C GLU A 58 90.66 1.31 -17.75
N PRO A 59 90.89 0.29 -16.88
CA PRO A 59 89.99 0.04 -15.73
C PRO A 59 90.04 1.23 -14.76
N VAL A 60 88.89 1.85 -14.49
CA VAL A 60 88.82 2.89 -13.50
C VAL A 60 89.02 2.26 -12.12
N PRO A 61 89.95 2.78 -11.30
CA PRO A 61 90.21 2.19 -9.98
C PRO A 61 89.02 2.31 -9.11
N ASP A 62 88.68 1.20 -8.42
CA ASP A 62 87.55 1.06 -7.46
C ASP A 62 87.62 2.16 -6.39
N VAL A 63 86.85 3.18 -6.58
CA VAL A 63 86.51 4.14 -5.52
C VAL A 63 85.44 3.50 -4.62
N HIS A 64 85.98 2.96 -3.51
CA HIS A 64 85.20 2.57 -2.32
C HIS A 64 83.82 1.97 -2.60
N GLN A 65 83.75 0.68 -2.79
CA GLN A 65 82.63 -0.12 -2.49
C GLN A 65 82.32 0.05 -1.00
N GLN A 66 81.48 1.04 -0.67
CA GLN A 66 80.74 0.94 0.53
C GLN A 66 79.84 -0.31 0.38
N GLN A 67 80.27 -1.37 1.07
CA GLN A 67 79.42 -2.53 1.31
C GLN A 67 78.13 -2.01 1.85
N GLN A 68 77.14 -1.81 0.97
CA GLN A 68 75.77 -1.70 1.36
C GLN A 68 75.46 -3.03 2.03
N THR A 69 75.52 -3.03 3.33
CA THR A 69 75.02 -4.10 4.18
C THR A 69 73.54 -4.28 3.79
N ILE A 70 73.34 -5.26 2.92
CA ILE A 70 71.97 -5.66 2.59
C ILE A 70 71.34 -6.13 3.93
N LEU A 71 70.48 -5.31 4.49
CA LEU A 71 69.77 -5.64 5.70
C LEU A 71 69.03 -6.94 5.43
N ILE A 72 69.51 -8.02 6.02
CA ILE A 72 68.89 -9.34 6.00
C ILE A 72 67.44 -9.11 6.56
N HIS A 73 66.49 -9.16 5.68
CA HIS A 73 65.11 -9.09 6.09
C HIS A 73 64.82 -10.33 6.92
N GLN A 74 64.63 -10.13 8.21
CA GLN A 74 64.20 -11.21 9.07
C GLN A 74 62.93 -11.82 8.47
N GLN A 75 63.04 -13.07 8.08
CA GLN A 75 61.87 -13.85 7.66
C GLN A 75 60.90 -13.92 8.84
N LEU A 76 59.63 -13.77 8.54
CA LEU A 76 58.60 -14.00 9.56
C LEU A 76 58.71 -15.45 10.04
N GLN A 77 58.96 -15.64 11.35
CA GLN A 77 59.08 -16.97 11.92
C GLN A 77 57.79 -17.79 11.84
N LYS A 78 56.66 -17.11 11.67
CA LYS A 78 55.34 -17.74 11.49
C LYS A 78 54.70 -17.16 10.24
N PRO A 79 54.09 -18.01 9.38
CA PRO A 79 53.36 -17.51 8.23
C PRO A 79 52.22 -16.63 8.67
N PRO A 80 51.85 -15.59 7.89
CA PRO A 80 50.68 -14.79 8.13
C PRO A 80 49.43 -15.66 8.25
N LYS A 81 48.41 -15.21 9.01
CA LYS A 81 47.19 -15.97 9.26
C LYS A 81 46.48 -16.45 8.00
N TRP A 82 46.55 -15.66 6.90
CA TRP A 82 45.95 -15.99 5.60
C TRP A 82 46.69 -17.09 4.81
N LEU A 83 47.89 -17.51 5.24
CA LEU A 83 48.63 -18.68 4.71
C LEU A 83 48.46 -19.94 5.53
N ARG A 84 47.74 -19.87 6.65
CA ARG A 84 47.34 -21.05 7.43
C ARG A 84 46.12 -21.69 6.77
N PRO A 85 45.87 -23.00 7.01
CA PRO A 85 44.60 -23.61 6.62
C PRO A 85 43.46 -22.73 7.12
N CYS A 86 42.70 -22.23 6.17
CA CYS A 86 41.85 -21.08 6.39
C CYS A 86 40.68 -21.41 7.30
N SER A 87 40.53 -20.69 8.39
CA SER A 87 39.25 -20.45 8.99
C SER A 87 38.78 -19.04 8.57
N GLY A 88 37.56 -18.92 8.16
CA GLY A 88 37.02 -17.66 7.73
C GLY A 88 35.50 -17.72 7.68
N ALA A 89 34.89 -16.57 7.55
CA ALA A 89 33.44 -16.44 7.39
C ALA A 89 33.17 -15.36 6.34
N SER A 90 32.13 -15.56 5.54
CA SER A 90 31.64 -14.60 4.54
C SER A 90 30.15 -14.69 4.43
N PHE A 91 29.49 -13.55 4.21
CA PHE A 91 28.10 -13.53 3.87
C PHE A 91 27.89 -13.91 2.40
N GLY A 92 26.96 -14.82 2.17
CA GLY A 92 26.48 -15.21 0.86
C GLY A 92 25.16 -14.51 0.52
N PHE A 93 24.61 -14.85 -0.64
CA PHE A 93 23.31 -14.36 -1.06
C PHE A 93 22.19 -14.85 -0.14
N GLY A 94 21.19 -14.01 0.11
CA GLY A 94 20.01 -14.34 0.93
C GLY A 94 20.31 -14.46 2.42
N GLY A 95 21.25 -13.66 2.97
CA GLY A 95 21.54 -13.65 4.42
C GLY A 95 22.23 -14.91 4.93
N LYS A 96 22.78 -15.75 4.06
CA LYS A 96 23.52 -16.95 4.46
C LYS A 96 24.92 -16.57 4.93
N LEU A 97 25.29 -17.06 6.14
CA LEU A 97 26.66 -17.00 6.65
C LEU A 97 27.35 -18.32 6.33
N VAL A 98 28.37 -18.25 5.50
CA VAL A 98 29.24 -19.38 5.18
C VAL A 98 30.50 -19.25 6.04
N SER A 99 30.69 -20.15 6.99
CA SER A 99 31.92 -20.25 7.78
C SER A 99 32.65 -21.54 7.43
N PHE A 100 33.97 -21.48 7.36
CA PHE A 100 34.81 -22.61 7.11
C PHE A 100 36.00 -22.59 8.06
N GLY A 101 36.36 -23.75 8.51
CA GLY A 101 37.47 -23.90 9.46
C GLY A 101 37.88 -25.35 9.61
N VAL A 102 39.00 -25.52 10.28
CA VAL A 102 39.51 -26.84 10.70
C VAL A 102 39.23 -26.93 12.20
N ASP A 103 38.50 -27.96 12.61
CA ASP A 103 38.27 -28.22 14.00
C ASP A 103 39.59 -28.64 14.66
N ALA A 104 40.01 -27.92 15.72
CA ALA A 104 41.28 -28.14 16.37
C ALA A 104 41.32 -29.46 17.14
N SER A 105 40.18 -30.14 17.31
CA SER A 105 40.04 -31.40 17.99
C SER A 105 40.19 -32.64 17.11
N ASP A 106 40.14 -32.47 15.77
CA ASP A 106 40.24 -33.59 14.83
C ASP A 106 41.71 -33.87 14.45
N VAL A 107 42.12 -35.09 14.76
CA VAL A 107 43.47 -35.61 14.42
C VAL A 107 43.69 -35.72 12.88
N VAL A 108 42.58 -35.74 12.12
CA VAL A 108 42.53 -35.68 10.67
C VAL A 108 41.84 -34.37 10.28
N ALA A 109 42.64 -33.34 10.00
CA ALA A 109 42.17 -32.00 9.68
C ALA A 109 41.30 -32.00 8.43
N SER A 110 40.03 -32.29 8.56
CA SER A 110 39.03 -32.11 7.50
C SER A 110 38.48 -30.69 7.59
N ALA A 111 38.61 -29.96 6.49
CA ALA A 111 37.97 -28.66 6.40
C ALA A 111 36.46 -28.83 6.31
N GLN A 112 35.74 -28.27 7.28
CA GLN A 112 34.28 -28.29 7.31
C GLN A 112 33.75 -26.91 6.89
N VAL A 113 32.68 -26.93 6.12
CA VAL A 113 31.94 -25.72 5.72
C VAL A 113 30.58 -25.75 6.39
N HIS A 114 30.31 -24.76 7.21
CA HIS A 114 29.02 -24.56 7.86
C HIS A 114 28.28 -23.44 7.14
N ILE A 115 27.07 -23.72 6.72
CA ILE A 115 26.17 -22.73 6.13
C ILE A 115 25.01 -22.53 7.11
N SER A 116 24.89 -21.34 7.66
CA SER A 116 23.80 -20.95 8.54
C SER A 116 23.03 -19.77 7.95
N GLN A 117 21.74 -19.71 8.25
CA GLN A 117 20.90 -18.57 7.93
C GLN A 117 21.01 -17.54 9.03
N VAL A 118 21.32 -16.29 8.68
CA VAL A 118 21.34 -15.19 9.65
C VAL A 118 20.08 -14.37 9.42
N ILE A 119 19.22 -14.33 10.42
CA ILE A 119 18.00 -13.51 10.48
C ILE A 119 18.29 -12.40 11.48
N THR A 120 18.20 -11.14 11.05
CA THR A 120 18.41 -9.96 11.88
C THR A 120 17.10 -9.30 12.29
N GLU A 121 16.05 -9.50 11.51
CA GLU A 121 14.70 -8.95 11.71
C GLU A 121 13.70 -10.11 11.81
N GLU A 122 13.65 -10.76 12.97
CA GLU A 122 12.77 -11.91 13.21
C GLU A 122 11.29 -11.52 13.08
N GLU A 123 10.92 -10.34 13.54
CA GLU A 123 9.56 -9.84 13.47
C GLU A 123 9.08 -9.71 12.02
N LEU A 124 9.92 -9.20 11.11
CA LEU A 124 9.61 -9.09 9.68
C LEU A 124 9.29 -10.46 9.07
N THR A 125 10.10 -11.46 9.38
CA THR A 125 9.93 -12.81 8.82
C THR A 125 8.71 -13.53 9.41
N LEU A 126 8.47 -13.39 10.72
CA LEU A 126 7.30 -13.97 11.39
C LEU A 126 5.99 -13.39 10.85
N ARG A 127 5.87 -12.06 10.76
CA ARG A 127 4.68 -11.40 10.20
C ARG A 127 4.45 -11.79 8.74
N SER A 128 5.52 -11.95 7.95
CA SER A 128 5.40 -12.41 6.56
C SER A 128 4.87 -13.85 6.48
N GLN A 129 5.32 -14.74 7.37
CA GLN A 129 4.82 -16.11 7.45
C GLN A 129 3.37 -16.18 7.94
N GLU A 130 2.98 -15.33 8.89
CA GLU A 130 1.59 -15.20 9.33
C GLU A 130 0.66 -14.83 8.18
N LEU A 131 1.05 -13.82 7.39
CA LEU A 131 0.29 -13.42 6.20
C LEU A 131 0.19 -14.55 5.18
N GLU A 132 1.30 -15.23 4.87
CA GLU A 132 1.32 -16.34 3.94
C GLU A 132 0.40 -17.49 4.41
N THR A 133 0.45 -17.83 5.70
CA THR A 133 -0.43 -18.82 6.31
C THR A 133 -1.90 -18.41 6.20
N ALA A 134 -2.22 -17.15 6.45
CA ALA A 134 -3.56 -16.60 6.34
C ALA A 134 -4.09 -16.66 4.89
N LEU A 135 -3.24 -16.34 3.92
CA LEU A 135 -3.57 -16.43 2.48
C LEU A 135 -3.83 -17.87 2.05
N GLN A 136 -2.98 -18.82 2.48
CA GLN A 136 -3.14 -20.24 2.16
C GLN A 136 -4.39 -20.87 2.82
N SER A 137 -4.64 -20.54 4.08
CA SER A 137 -5.78 -21.05 4.85
C SER A 137 -7.10 -20.36 4.47
N ARG A 138 -7.06 -19.23 3.74
CA ARG A 138 -8.19 -18.34 3.45
C ARG A 138 -8.91 -17.81 4.70
N ASN A 139 -8.22 -17.77 5.83
CA ASN A 139 -8.78 -17.24 7.08
C ASN A 139 -8.47 -15.74 7.25
N LEU A 140 -8.81 -14.96 6.22
CA LEU A 140 -8.45 -13.55 6.13
C LEU A 140 -9.26 -12.65 7.05
N ALA A 141 -10.50 -13.01 7.36
CA ALA A 141 -11.33 -12.25 8.30
C ALA A 141 -10.75 -12.25 9.71
N GLU A 142 -10.30 -13.41 10.20
CA GLU A 142 -9.67 -13.55 11.51
C GLU A 142 -8.32 -12.83 11.56
N PHE A 143 -7.53 -12.94 10.49
CA PHE A 143 -6.26 -12.21 10.35
C PHE A 143 -6.48 -10.70 10.46
N CYS A 144 -7.44 -10.13 9.72
CA CYS A 144 -7.78 -8.71 9.81
C CYS A 144 -8.23 -8.30 11.21
N THR A 145 -9.02 -9.14 11.89
CA THR A 145 -9.47 -8.88 13.26
C THR A 145 -8.30 -8.86 14.25
N SER A 146 -7.36 -9.80 14.14
CA SER A 146 -6.16 -9.83 14.99
C SER A 146 -5.27 -8.61 14.75
N LYS A 147 -5.08 -8.19 13.49
CA LYS A 147 -4.32 -6.99 13.13
C LYS A 147 -5.01 -5.71 13.60
N ALA A 148 -6.34 -5.63 13.54
CA ALA A 148 -7.11 -4.48 14.06
C ALA A 148 -6.93 -4.27 15.57
N LEU A 149 -6.67 -5.34 16.33
CA LEU A 149 -6.39 -5.26 17.77
C LEU A 149 -4.95 -4.79 18.05
N ALA A 150 -4.01 -5.13 17.18
CA ALA A 150 -2.58 -4.88 17.37
C ALA A 150 -2.12 -3.55 16.74
N SER A 151 -2.73 -3.11 15.64
CA SER A 151 -2.32 -1.92 14.88
C SER A 151 -2.97 -0.64 15.42
N SER A 152 -2.31 0.48 15.18
CA SER A 152 -2.89 1.83 15.35
C SER A 152 -3.98 2.15 14.32
N GLU A 153 -3.97 1.47 13.17
CA GLU A 153 -4.91 1.66 12.05
C GLU A 153 -6.10 0.70 12.12
N LYS A 154 -6.80 0.68 13.25
CA LYS A 154 -7.93 -0.25 13.50
C LYS A 154 -9.01 -0.17 12.43
N ASP A 155 -9.36 1.03 12.01
CA ASP A 155 -10.45 1.24 11.04
C ASP A 155 -10.08 0.66 9.67
N THR A 156 -8.84 0.85 9.22
CA THR A 156 -8.32 0.29 7.97
C THR A 156 -8.46 -1.24 7.94
N TRP A 157 -8.02 -1.91 9.02
CA TRP A 157 -8.11 -3.36 9.16
C TRP A 157 -9.54 -3.88 9.25
N ASN A 158 -10.42 -3.16 9.97
CA ASN A 158 -11.84 -3.49 10.05
C ASN A 158 -12.53 -3.37 8.68
N PHE A 159 -12.21 -2.32 7.91
CA PHE A 159 -12.74 -2.14 6.54
C PHE A 159 -12.24 -3.22 5.58
N LEU A 160 -10.95 -3.61 5.67
CA LEU A 160 -10.42 -4.72 4.90
C LEU A 160 -11.12 -6.04 5.27
N GLY A 161 -11.27 -6.33 6.56
CA GLY A 161 -11.92 -7.54 7.06
C GLY A 161 -13.40 -7.64 6.68
N ALA A 162 -14.09 -6.51 6.56
CA ALA A 162 -15.49 -6.47 6.16
C ALA A 162 -15.74 -7.06 4.76
N ASN A 163 -14.75 -7.05 3.86
CA ASN A 163 -14.87 -7.61 2.52
C ASN A 163 -14.99 -9.14 2.50
N PHE A 164 -14.61 -9.82 3.58
CA PHE A 164 -14.66 -11.28 3.71
C PHE A 164 -15.92 -11.78 4.44
N ASP A 165 -16.84 -10.88 4.78
CA ASP A 165 -18.10 -11.22 5.39
C ASP A 165 -19.14 -11.67 4.34
N GLY A 166 -20.18 -12.41 4.77
CA GLY A 166 -21.29 -12.80 3.90
C GLY A 166 -22.10 -11.62 3.36
N SER A 167 -22.05 -10.47 4.02
CA SER A 167 -22.70 -9.22 3.62
C SER A 167 -21.76 -8.01 3.78
N PRO A 168 -20.78 -7.84 2.88
CA PRO A 168 -19.74 -6.81 3.02
C PRO A 168 -20.30 -5.39 3.17
N ARG A 169 -21.31 -5.01 2.36
CA ARG A 169 -21.90 -3.68 2.39
C ARG A 169 -22.56 -3.35 3.73
N GLN A 170 -23.27 -4.33 4.33
CA GLN A 170 -23.92 -4.14 5.63
C GLN A 170 -22.89 -3.94 6.74
N LYS A 171 -21.81 -4.74 6.71
CA LYS A 171 -20.76 -4.62 7.71
C LYS A 171 -19.99 -3.31 7.60
N LEU A 172 -19.70 -2.86 6.38
CA LEU A 172 -19.10 -1.54 6.13
C LEU A 172 -20.01 -0.40 6.62
N LEU A 173 -21.33 -0.55 6.42
CA LEU A 173 -22.30 0.42 6.92
C LEU A 173 -22.27 0.51 8.45
N GLY A 174 -22.24 -0.65 9.13
CA GLY A 174 -22.09 -0.72 10.58
C GLY A 174 -20.80 -0.06 11.10
N LEU A 175 -19.69 -0.23 10.39
CA LEU A 175 -18.41 0.42 10.72
C LEU A 175 -18.46 1.96 10.57
N LEU A 176 -19.30 2.47 9.68
CA LEU A 176 -19.56 3.91 9.55
C LEU A 176 -20.49 4.46 10.65
N GLY A 177 -21.08 3.58 11.47
CA GLY A 177 -22.00 3.95 12.55
C GLY A 177 -23.49 3.90 12.17
N TYR A 178 -23.82 3.29 11.01
CA TYR A 178 -25.18 3.15 10.52
C TYR A 178 -25.60 1.68 10.55
N GLU A 179 -26.44 1.29 11.50
CA GLU A 179 -27.01 -0.05 11.52
C GLU A 179 -28.23 -0.10 10.59
N MET A 180 -28.23 -1.03 9.63
CA MET A 180 -29.47 -1.38 8.94
C MET A 180 -30.33 -2.16 9.92
N LYS A 181 -31.22 -1.45 10.62
CA LYS A 181 -32.29 -2.12 11.33
C LYS A 181 -33.18 -2.76 10.30
N THR A 182 -33.32 -4.06 10.35
CA THR A 182 -34.22 -4.85 9.50
C THR A 182 -35.70 -4.50 9.75
N SER A 183 -35.97 -3.61 10.71
CA SER A 183 -37.29 -3.10 10.99
C SER A 183 -37.23 -1.64 11.46
N ALA A 184 -36.83 -0.72 10.55
CA ALA A 184 -37.16 0.69 10.77
C ALA A 184 -38.68 0.93 10.91
N ALA A 185 -39.49 -0.05 10.53
CA ALA A 185 -40.91 -0.08 10.79
C ALA A 185 -41.27 -0.22 12.29
N ASP A 186 -40.48 -1.00 13.07
CA ASP A 186 -40.79 -1.23 14.48
C ASP A 186 -40.39 -0.05 15.39
N ASP A 187 -39.32 0.70 15.05
CA ASP A 187 -38.94 1.89 15.85
C ASP A 187 -39.78 3.14 15.51
N ILE A 188 -40.29 3.20 14.29
CA ILE A 188 -41.26 4.24 13.92
C ILE A 188 -42.60 3.90 14.54
N ALA A 189 -42.95 2.61 14.65
CA ALA A 189 -44.16 2.16 15.33
C ALA A 189 -44.13 2.51 16.83
N THR A 190 -43.01 2.29 17.53
CA THR A 190 -42.86 2.65 18.95
C THR A 190 -42.81 4.16 19.21
N GLY A 191 -42.32 4.97 18.24
CA GLY A 191 -42.34 6.45 18.33
C GLY A 191 -43.66 7.10 17.93
N LEU A 192 -44.56 6.34 17.31
CA LEU A 192 -45.89 6.77 16.88
C LEU A 192 -47.02 6.23 17.78
N GLU A 193 -46.70 5.40 18.78
CA GLU A 193 -47.68 4.94 19.77
C GLU A 193 -48.22 6.06 20.66
N ASP A 194 -47.51 7.22 20.74
CA ASP A 194 -48.01 8.44 21.37
C ASP A 194 -48.96 9.27 20.46
N LEU A 195 -49.07 8.89 19.19
CA LEU A 195 -50.05 9.42 18.25
C LEU A 195 -51.04 8.31 17.96
N ASP A 196 -52.15 8.31 18.71
CA ASP A 196 -53.30 7.39 18.69
C ASP A 196 -54.03 7.29 17.32
N LEU A 197 -53.26 7.38 16.20
CA LEU A 197 -53.74 7.43 14.81
C LEU A 197 -53.38 6.21 13.96
N LEU A 198 -52.56 5.24 14.45
CA LEU A 198 -52.09 4.12 13.63
C LEU A 198 -52.34 2.72 14.21
N SER A 199 -53.16 2.58 15.25
CA SER A 199 -53.45 1.27 15.86
C SER A 199 -54.67 0.54 15.25
N GLN A 200 -55.00 0.80 13.97
CA GLN A 200 -55.96 -0.05 13.27
C GLN A 200 -55.35 -0.69 12.04
N PRO A 201 -55.25 -2.02 12.01
CA PRO A 201 -54.72 -2.74 10.87
C PRO A 201 -55.73 -2.73 9.72
N THR A 202 -55.27 -2.39 8.53
CA THR A 202 -55.79 -2.76 7.20
C THR A 202 -57.15 -2.26 6.72
N ASP A 203 -57.98 -1.73 7.55
CA ASP A 203 -59.33 -1.26 7.13
C ASP A 203 -59.39 0.25 6.82
N ALA A 204 -58.23 0.94 6.76
CA ALA A 204 -58.21 2.39 6.50
C ALA A 204 -58.73 2.73 5.10
N PHE A 205 -58.57 1.85 4.11
CA PHE A 205 -59.17 2.04 2.79
C PHE A 205 -60.68 1.70 2.79
N ASP A 206 -61.08 0.71 3.54
CA ASP A 206 -62.52 0.36 3.67
C ASP A 206 -63.27 1.31 4.62
N SER A 207 -62.62 1.87 5.65
CA SER A 207 -63.22 2.88 6.51
C SER A 207 -63.33 4.25 5.80
N ILE A 208 -62.42 4.60 4.92
CA ILE A 208 -62.53 5.77 4.04
C ILE A 208 -63.66 5.56 3.02
N ALA A 209 -63.89 4.31 2.59
CA ALA A 209 -64.99 3.97 1.72
C ALA A 209 -66.34 3.97 2.43
N ALA A 210 -66.41 3.78 3.79
CA ALA A 210 -67.63 3.76 4.59
C ALA A 210 -68.07 5.14 5.03
N GLU A 211 -67.22 6.14 5.07
CA GLU A 211 -67.55 7.53 5.42
C GLU A 211 -67.56 8.45 4.18
N VAL A 212 -68.10 7.97 3.06
CA VAL A 212 -68.42 8.83 1.93
C VAL A 212 -69.66 9.65 2.28
N ALA A 213 -69.51 10.60 3.20
CA ALA A 213 -70.34 11.76 3.21
C ALA A 213 -70.30 12.37 1.81
N SER A 214 -71.40 12.61 1.19
CA SER A 214 -71.54 13.23 -0.12
C SER A 214 -70.62 14.47 -0.17
N PHE A 215 -69.52 14.43 -0.93
CA PHE A 215 -68.65 15.58 -1.10
C PHE A 215 -69.11 16.42 -2.29
N THR A 216 -68.99 17.72 -2.17
CA THR A 216 -69.28 18.65 -3.25
C THR A 216 -68.00 18.97 -3.97
N ILE A 217 -67.98 18.80 -5.30
CA ILE A 217 -66.84 19.20 -6.13
C ILE A 217 -66.88 20.73 -6.24
N PRO A 218 -65.88 21.44 -5.72
CA PRO A 218 -65.81 22.89 -5.87
C PRO A 218 -65.57 23.23 -7.35
N THR A 219 -66.32 24.13 -7.91
CA THR A 219 -66.23 24.64 -9.29
C THR A 219 -66.24 26.17 -9.34
N ASP A 220 -66.01 26.81 -8.20
CA ASP A 220 -65.87 28.25 -8.07
C ASP A 220 -64.58 28.82 -8.61
N GLU A 221 -64.33 30.10 -8.46
CA GLU A 221 -63.09 30.78 -8.90
C GLU A 221 -61.93 30.60 -7.85
N SER A 222 -62.17 29.85 -6.77
CA SER A 222 -61.15 29.51 -5.81
C SER A 222 -60.04 28.66 -6.43
N VAL A 223 -58.88 28.52 -5.75
CA VAL A 223 -57.81 27.68 -6.22
C VAL A 223 -58.26 26.24 -6.36
N ASP A 224 -59.02 25.72 -5.38
CA ASP A 224 -59.58 24.37 -5.40
C ASP A 224 -60.57 24.19 -6.55
N GLY A 225 -61.43 25.19 -6.81
CA GLY A 225 -62.36 25.16 -7.92
C GLY A 225 -61.68 25.15 -9.28
N ARG A 226 -60.59 25.86 -9.44
CA ARG A 226 -59.80 25.86 -10.67
C ARG A 226 -59.04 24.54 -10.86
N ILE A 227 -58.48 23.97 -9.79
CA ILE A 227 -57.84 22.64 -9.84
C ILE A 227 -58.87 21.57 -10.20
N SER A 228 -60.06 21.60 -9.56
CA SER A 228 -61.16 20.68 -9.87
C SER A 228 -61.64 20.80 -11.31
N LYS A 229 -61.80 22.01 -11.84
CA LYS A 229 -62.13 22.25 -13.26
C LYS A 229 -61.09 21.63 -14.20
N ALA A 230 -59.76 21.83 -13.94
CA ALA A 230 -58.69 21.26 -14.71
C ALA A 230 -58.70 19.72 -14.67
N LEU A 231 -58.93 19.12 -13.50
CA LEU A 231 -59.03 17.67 -13.34
C LEU A 231 -60.23 17.07 -14.08
N ILE A 232 -61.43 17.72 -14.01
CA ILE A 232 -62.64 17.26 -14.71
C ILE A 232 -62.46 17.34 -16.21
N THR A 233 -61.75 18.36 -16.72
CA THR A 233 -61.46 18.53 -18.17
C THR A 233 -60.32 17.65 -18.65
N GLY A 234 -59.63 16.94 -17.77
CA GLY A 234 -58.49 16.09 -18.12
C GLY A 234 -57.19 16.87 -18.38
N ASP A 235 -57.15 18.18 -18.06
CA ASP A 235 -55.91 18.98 -18.15
C ASP A 235 -55.06 18.78 -16.91
N LEU A 236 -54.35 17.63 -16.86
CA LEU A 236 -53.49 17.29 -15.75
C LEU A 236 -52.31 18.26 -15.64
N SER A 237 -51.82 18.77 -16.78
CA SER A 237 -50.70 19.73 -16.79
C SER A 237 -51.10 21.08 -16.18
N GLY A 238 -52.30 21.56 -16.52
CA GLY A 238 -52.91 22.76 -15.92
C GLY A 238 -53.13 22.58 -14.40
N ALA A 239 -53.67 21.43 -13.97
CA ALA A 239 -53.87 21.12 -12.57
C ALA A 239 -52.54 21.11 -11.77
N VAL A 240 -51.51 20.47 -12.29
CA VAL A 240 -50.13 20.48 -11.71
C VAL A 240 -49.63 21.92 -11.57
N ASN A 241 -49.76 22.76 -12.59
CA ASN A 241 -49.32 24.14 -12.53
C ASN A 241 -50.05 24.96 -11.46
N LEU A 242 -51.36 24.75 -11.30
CA LEU A 242 -52.16 25.41 -10.26
C LEU A 242 -51.72 24.95 -8.87
N CYS A 243 -51.44 23.65 -8.67
CA CYS A 243 -50.96 23.12 -7.41
C CYS A 243 -49.56 23.70 -7.05
N PHE A 244 -48.66 23.87 -8.05
CA PHE A 244 -47.38 24.53 -7.80
C PHE A 244 -47.56 26.01 -7.40
N ALA A 245 -48.47 26.72 -8.01
CA ALA A 245 -48.77 28.12 -7.66
C ALA A 245 -49.23 28.27 -6.22
N ASP A 246 -50.00 27.29 -5.73
CA ASP A 246 -50.50 27.25 -4.36
C ASP A 246 -49.58 26.52 -3.37
N LYS A 247 -48.38 26.11 -3.79
CA LYS A 247 -47.35 25.37 -3.00
C LYS A 247 -47.85 24.00 -2.52
N ARG A 248 -48.85 23.42 -3.15
CA ARG A 248 -49.40 22.07 -2.87
C ARG A 248 -48.60 21.03 -3.67
N TYR A 249 -47.35 20.86 -3.30
CA TYR A 249 -46.40 20.02 -4.04
C TYR A 249 -46.77 18.53 -4.01
N ALA A 250 -47.32 18.03 -2.89
CA ALA A 250 -47.78 16.66 -2.78
C ALA A 250 -48.88 16.34 -3.78
N ASP A 251 -49.91 17.22 -3.87
CA ASP A 251 -51.04 17.06 -4.80
C ASP A 251 -50.56 17.13 -6.24
N ALA A 252 -49.61 18.06 -6.55
CA ALA A 252 -49.00 18.15 -7.87
C ALA A 252 -48.29 16.85 -8.27
N MET A 253 -47.60 16.20 -7.33
CA MET A 253 -46.91 14.92 -7.59
C MET A 253 -47.92 13.79 -7.81
N VAL A 254 -48.98 13.70 -6.98
CA VAL A 254 -50.02 12.68 -7.14
C VAL A 254 -50.76 12.84 -8.47
N ILE A 255 -51.11 14.07 -8.87
CA ILE A 255 -51.73 14.33 -10.17
C ILE A 255 -50.77 13.94 -11.31
N ALA A 256 -49.47 14.28 -11.20
CA ALA A 256 -48.50 13.97 -12.21
C ALA A 256 -48.26 12.44 -12.35
N MET A 257 -48.43 11.65 -11.26
CA MET A 257 -48.36 10.18 -11.30
C MET A 257 -49.52 9.56 -12.10
N ALA A 258 -50.65 10.22 -12.14
CA ALA A 258 -51.82 9.80 -12.95
C ALA A 258 -51.69 10.20 -14.44
N GLY A 259 -50.73 11.06 -14.77
CA GLY A 259 -50.47 11.56 -16.13
C GLY A 259 -49.39 10.79 -16.88
N PRO A 260 -48.97 11.28 -18.05
CA PRO A 260 -47.91 10.71 -18.81
C PRO A 260 -46.57 10.85 -18.08
N ALA A 261 -45.61 9.90 -18.36
CA ALA A 261 -44.31 9.88 -17.70
C ALA A 261 -43.52 11.19 -17.84
N GLU A 262 -43.65 11.88 -18.95
CA GLU A 262 -43.00 13.20 -19.20
C GLU A 262 -43.50 14.26 -18.22
N LEU A 263 -44.82 14.25 -17.89
CA LEU A 263 -45.40 15.18 -16.92
C LEU A 263 -44.81 14.91 -15.52
N LEU A 264 -44.68 13.64 -15.13
CA LEU A 264 -44.10 13.24 -13.84
C LEU A 264 -42.65 13.69 -13.74
N GLU A 265 -41.81 13.44 -14.77
CA GLU A 265 -40.40 13.84 -14.77
C GLU A 265 -40.24 15.37 -14.74
N SER A 266 -41.03 16.10 -15.50
CA SER A 266 -41.01 17.57 -15.45
C SER A 266 -41.43 18.12 -14.09
N THR A 267 -42.46 17.50 -13.48
CA THR A 267 -42.96 17.85 -12.16
C THR A 267 -41.93 17.59 -11.07
N LYS A 268 -41.26 16.42 -11.08
CA LYS A 268 -40.10 16.09 -10.21
C LYS A 268 -38.98 17.11 -10.36
N SER A 269 -38.55 17.37 -11.58
CA SER A 269 -37.46 18.34 -11.86
C SER A 269 -37.78 19.72 -11.30
N ARG A 270 -39.04 20.18 -11.50
CA ARG A 270 -39.51 21.47 -10.99
C ARG A 270 -39.56 21.49 -9.47
N TYR A 271 -40.05 20.43 -8.84
CA TYR A 271 -40.05 20.30 -7.38
C TYR A 271 -38.66 20.39 -6.79
N PHE A 272 -37.68 19.59 -7.32
CA PHE A 272 -36.31 19.58 -6.81
C PHE A 272 -35.56 20.88 -7.09
N SER A 273 -35.93 21.64 -8.12
CA SER A 273 -35.37 22.98 -8.34
C SER A 273 -35.82 24.01 -7.29
N LEU A 274 -37.00 23.83 -6.73
CA LEU A 274 -37.57 24.71 -5.70
C LEU A 274 -37.16 24.28 -4.29
N ALA A 275 -37.04 22.98 -4.06
CA ALA A 275 -36.71 22.40 -2.77
C ALA A 275 -35.19 22.56 -2.50
N GLN A 276 -34.85 23.44 -1.56
CA GLN A 276 -33.47 23.69 -1.12
C GLN A 276 -33.16 22.94 0.18
N GLY A 277 -31.97 22.35 0.28
CA GLY A 277 -31.52 21.68 1.49
C GLY A 277 -30.91 20.30 1.22
N GLY A 278 -30.33 19.68 2.24
CA GLY A 278 -29.66 18.36 2.15
C GLY A 278 -30.67 17.23 1.92
N VAL A 279 -31.77 17.20 2.69
CA VAL A 279 -32.81 16.15 2.58
C VAL A 279 -33.49 16.11 1.21
N PRO A 280 -33.96 17.22 0.62
CA PRO A 280 -34.50 17.20 -0.74
C PRO A 280 -33.50 16.68 -1.79
N ARG A 281 -32.19 16.98 -1.67
CA ARG A 281 -31.18 16.45 -2.57
C ARG A 281 -31.00 14.94 -2.41
N LEU A 282 -31.05 14.41 -1.20
CA LEU A 282 -31.04 12.96 -0.97
C LEU A 282 -32.29 12.30 -1.57
N ILE A 283 -33.49 12.88 -1.36
CA ILE A 283 -34.71 12.38 -1.97
C ILE A 283 -34.61 12.41 -3.50
N GLN A 284 -34.04 13.46 -4.05
CA GLN A 284 -33.78 13.55 -5.50
C GLN A 284 -32.87 12.41 -5.97
N ALA A 285 -31.76 12.15 -5.26
CA ALA A 285 -30.83 11.09 -5.61
C ALA A 285 -31.50 9.70 -5.57
N VAL A 286 -32.32 9.44 -4.54
CA VAL A 286 -33.10 8.19 -4.44
C VAL A 286 -34.09 8.08 -5.62
N ALA A 287 -34.84 9.16 -5.92
CA ALA A 287 -35.85 9.17 -6.97
C ALA A 287 -35.28 9.07 -8.39
N THR A 288 -34.08 9.58 -8.60
CA THR A 288 -33.41 9.60 -9.92
C THR A 288 -32.27 8.61 -10.07
N SER A 289 -31.94 7.88 -8.99
CA SER A 289 -30.77 6.98 -8.89
C SER A 289 -29.43 7.66 -9.25
N ASN A 290 -29.36 8.98 -9.15
CA ASN A 290 -28.17 9.76 -9.48
C ASN A 290 -27.37 10.14 -8.23
N TRP A 291 -26.55 9.20 -7.76
CA TRP A 291 -25.69 9.38 -6.59
C TRP A 291 -24.45 10.20 -6.87
N GLN A 292 -24.06 10.31 -8.13
CA GLN A 292 -22.87 11.06 -8.51
C GLN A 292 -22.97 12.53 -8.13
N GLN A 293 -24.14 13.14 -8.28
CA GLN A 293 -24.35 14.54 -7.86
C GLN A 293 -24.21 14.73 -6.35
N VAL A 294 -24.71 13.76 -5.56
CA VAL A 294 -24.58 13.81 -4.10
C VAL A 294 -23.13 13.74 -3.70
N VAL A 295 -22.39 12.74 -4.25
CA VAL A 295 -20.98 12.54 -3.96
C VAL A 295 -20.11 13.72 -4.41
N GLN A 296 -20.43 14.39 -5.50
CA GLN A 296 -19.67 15.54 -5.99
C GLN A 296 -19.92 16.83 -5.21
N HIS A 297 -21.15 17.04 -4.69
CA HIS A 297 -21.55 18.33 -4.13
C HIS A 297 -21.83 18.31 -2.64
N CYS A 298 -21.90 17.15 -1.96
CA CYS A 298 -22.04 17.10 -0.52
C CYS A 298 -20.84 17.77 0.17
N ASP A 299 -21.06 18.31 1.37
CA ASP A 299 -19.94 18.77 2.19
C ASP A 299 -19.06 17.57 2.54
N ILE A 300 -17.75 17.75 2.39
CA ILE A 300 -16.79 16.68 2.60
C ILE A 300 -16.72 16.25 4.08
N SER A 301 -17.08 17.12 5.01
CA SER A 301 -17.22 16.77 6.43
C SER A 301 -18.27 15.66 6.66
N ASN A 302 -19.24 15.54 5.75
CA ASN A 302 -20.31 14.52 5.76
C ASN A 302 -19.97 13.33 4.83
N TRP A 303 -18.68 13.00 4.70
CA TRP A 303 -18.23 11.91 3.84
C TRP A 303 -18.79 10.55 4.27
N LYS A 304 -19.00 10.33 5.58
CA LYS A 304 -19.56 9.08 6.13
C LYS A 304 -21.00 8.88 5.67
N GLU A 305 -21.80 9.94 5.67
CA GLU A 305 -23.17 9.95 5.19
C GLU A 305 -23.24 9.69 3.69
N ALA A 306 -22.36 10.34 2.91
CA ALA A 306 -22.27 10.11 1.48
C ALA A 306 -21.82 8.67 1.16
N MET A 307 -20.87 8.13 1.93
CA MET A 307 -20.43 6.74 1.79
C MET A 307 -21.53 5.76 2.19
N ALA A 308 -22.24 6.00 3.30
CA ALA A 308 -23.36 5.17 3.74
C ALA A 308 -24.48 5.14 2.69
N ALA A 309 -24.82 6.28 2.12
CA ALA A 309 -25.80 6.34 1.03
C ALA A 309 -25.33 5.56 -0.21
N THR A 310 -24.04 5.67 -0.55
CA THR A 310 -23.44 4.90 -1.66
C THR A 310 -23.49 3.40 -1.39
N LEU A 311 -23.14 2.95 -0.18
CA LEU A 311 -23.20 1.55 0.23
C LEU A 311 -24.60 0.95 0.15
N THR A 312 -25.61 1.76 0.46
CA THR A 312 -27.02 1.33 0.50
C THR A 312 -27.67 1.29 -0.88
N PHE A 313 -27.45 2.31 -1.70
CA PHE A 313 -28.24 2.54 -2.90
C PHE A 313 -27.49 2.41 -4.21
N ALA A 314 -26.14 2.48 -4.22
CA ALA A 314 -25.39 2.44 -5.47
C ALA A 314 -25.44 1.05 -6.13
N SER A 315 -25.58 1.04 -7.45
CA SER A 315 -25.38 -0.17 -8.25
C SER A 315 -23.96 -0.71 -8.11
N ASP A 316 -23.75 -1.99 -8.41
CA ASP A 316 -22.39 -2.57 -8.33
C ASP A 316 -21.42 -1.94 -9.34
N GLU A 317 -21.94 -1.46 -10.48
CA GLU A 317 -21.15 -0.79 -11.52
C GLU A 317 -20.67 0.60 -11.08
N ASP A 318 -21.57 1.37 -10.44
CA ASP A 318 -21.27 2.75 -10.03
C ASP A 318 -20.52 2.83 -8.69
N PHE A 319 -20.67 1.80 -7.86
CA PHE A 319 -20.13 1.78 -6.50
C PHE A 319 -18.66 2.14 -6.43
N THR A 320 -17.84 1.49 -7.26
CA THR A 320 -16.38 1.72 -7.29
C THR A 320 -16.05 3.16 -7.66
N SER A 321 -16.72 3.70 -8.68
CA SER A 321 -16.47 5.08 -9.16
C SER A 321 -16.89 6.14 -8.15
N LEU A 322 -18.01 5.91 -7.45
CA LEU A 322 -18.51 6.81 -6.41
C LEU A 322 -17.58 6.82 -5.19
N CYS A 323 -17.15 5.65 -4.71
CA CYS A 323 -16.17 5.54 -3.62
C CYS A 323 -14.83 6.22 -3.98
N GLN A 324 -14.34 6.05 -5.21
CA GLN A 324 -13.14 6.73 -5.69
C GLN A 324 -13.30 8.25 -5.68
N THR A 325 -14.47 8.76 -6.10
CA THR A 325 -14.74 10.20 -6.12
C THR A 325 -14.75 10.79 -4.71
N ILE A 326 -15.35 10.10 -3.73
CA ILE A 326 -15.29 10.51 -2.31
C ILE A 326 -13.84 10.53 -1.84
N GLY A 327 -13.08 9.46 -2.10
CA GLY A 327 -11.67 9.36 -1.73
C GLY A 327 -10.81 10.48 -2.33
N GLN A 328 -10.98 10.81 -3.61
CA GLN A 328 -10.27 11.91 -4.27
C GLN A 328 -10.58 13.26 -3.64
N ARG A 329 -11.82 13.51 -3.27
CA ARG A 329 -12.22 14.75 -2.60
C ARG A 329 -11.63 14.87 -1.20
N LEU A 330 -11.56 13.76 -0.45
CA LEU A 330 -10.89 13.69 0.85
C LEU A 330 -9.38 13.86 0.73
N GLU A 331 -8.76 13.23 -0.27
CA GLU A 331 -7.34 13.33 -0.55
C GLU A 331 -6.90 14.77 -0.88
N ALA A 332 -7.76 15.54 -1.53
CA ALA A 332 -7.51 16.97 -1.80
C ALA A 332 -7.45 17.82 -0.52
N GLN A 333 -8.02 17.34 0.59
CA GLN A 333 -7.90 17.92 1.90
C GLN A 333 -6.80 17.17 2.68
N SER A 334 -5.62 17.74 2.75
CA SER A 334 -4.40 17.11 3.32
C SER A 334 -4.55 16.51 4.73
N GLN A 335 -5.58 16.89 5.47
CA GLN A 335 -5.84 16.40 6.84
C GLN A 335 -6.67 15.10 6.90
N SER A 336 -7.27 14.67 5.78
CA SER A 336 -8.21 13.55 5.70
C SER A 336 -7.68 12.36 4.89
N ILE A 337 -6.36 12.14 4.91
CA ILE A 337 -5.75 11.05 4.14
C ILE A 337 -6.21 9.67 4.64
N ASN A 338 -6.37 9.50 5.96
CA ASN A 338 -6.80 8.22 6.52
C ASN A 338 -8.24 7.87 6.11
N GLU A 339 -9.13 8.85 6.09
CA GLU A 339 -10.49 8.69 5.62
C GLU A 339 -10.55 8.39 4.11
N ALA A 340 -9.66 9.01 3.33
CA ALA A 340 -9.52 8.71 1.91
C ALA A 340 -9.10 7.25 1.66
N VAL A 341 -8.19 6.72 2.49
CA VAL A 341 -7.77 5.31 2.44
C VAL A 341 -8.95 4.38 2.63
N LEU A 342 -9.86 4.64 3.58
CA LEU A 342 -11.06 3.82 3.79
C LEU A 342 -11.95 3.80 2.54
N CYS A 343 -12.13 4.95 1.89
CA CYS A 343 -12.89 5.04 0.64
C CYS A 343 -12.23 4.25 -0.50
N TYR A 344 -10.90 4.29 -0.60
CA TYR A 344 -10.16 3.54 -1.60
C TYR A 344 -10.17 2.02 -1.35
N ILE A 345 -10.18 1.58 -0.09
CA ILE A 345 -10.37 0.17 0.28
C ILE A 345 -11.76 -0.30 -0.18
N CYS A 346 -12.84 0.47 0.06
CA CYS A 346 -14.17 0.15 -0.42
C CYS A 346 -14.24 0.11 -1.95
N ALA A 347 -13.51 1.00 -2.62
CA ALA A 347 -13.40 1.02 -4.08
C ALA A 347 -12.54 -0.13 -4.64
N GLY A 348 -11.71 -0.78 -3.82
CA GLY A 348 -10.75 -1.79 -4.26
C GLY A 348 -9.56 -1.21 -5.03
N ASN A 349 -9.23 0.06 -4.83
CA ASN A 349 -8.17 0.73 -5.58
C ASN A 349 -6.83 0.67 -4.83
N MET A 350 -6.03 -0.35 -5.16
CA MET A 350 -4.71 -0.58 -4.56
C MET A 350 -3.70 0.53 -4.88
N GLU A 351 -3.75 1.11 -6.07
CA GLU A 351 -2.82 2.15 -6.49
C GLU A 351 -2.98 3.40 -5.62
N LYS A 352 -4.23 3.83 -5.44
CA LYS A 352 -4.54 4.99 -4.61
C LYS A 352 -4.22 4.77 -3.14
N LEU A 353 -4.35 3.55 -2.65
CA LEU A 353 -3.91 3.17 -1.31
C LEU A 353 -2.40 3.36 -1.16
N VAL A 354 -1.60 2.89 -2.12
CA VAL A 354 -0.14 3.06 -2.13
C VAL A 354 0.25 4.52 -2.28
N ASP A 355 -0.44 5.29 -3.14
CA ASP A 355 -0.19 6.72 -3.30
C ASP A 355 -0.45 7.50 -1.99
N CYS A 356 -1.53 7.19 -1.29
CA CYS A 356 -1.84 7.77 0.03
C CYS A 356 -0.78 7.40 1.06
N TRP A 357 -0.33 6.14 1.06
CA TRP A 357 0.74 5.70 1.94
C TRP A 357 2.04 6.45 1.67
N SER A 358 2.39 6.64 0.40
CA SER A 358 3.62 7.35 0.00
C SER A 358 3.66 8.82 0.43
N LYS A 359 2.50 9.40 0.73
CA LYS A 359 2.38 10.78 1.24
C LYS A 359 2.59 10.89 2.75
N ARG A 360 2.60 9.76 3.46
CA ARG A 360 2.91 9.71 4.89
C ARG A 360 4.41 9.88 5.09
N GLU A 361 4.82 10.53 6.16
CA GLU A 361 6.24 10.75 6.49
C GLU A 361 6.95 9.49 7.01
N ASP A 362 6.19 8.47 7.44
CA ASP A 362 6.73 7.24 7.98
C ASP A 362 7.07 6.23 6.89
N ASN A 363 8.37 6.13 6.59
CA ASN A 363 8.95 5.17 5.65
C ASN A 363 9.66 4.00 6.37
N SER A 364 9.26 3.65 7.59
CA SER A 364 9.84 2.54 8.35
C SER A 364 9.59 1.19 7.67
N THR A 365 10.40 0.20 8.00
CA THR A 365 10.24 -1.19 7.52
C THR A 365 8.90 -1.77 7.94
N SER A 366 8.48 -1.47 9.18
CA SER A 366 7.20 -1.92 9.74
C SER A 366 6.00 -1.31 8.99
N SER A 367 6.06 -0.01 8.65
CA SER A 367 5.03 0.67 7.87
C SER A 367 4.93 0.11 6.45
N LEU A 368 6.08 -0.18 5.81
CA LEU A 368 6.11 -0.82 4.50
C LEU A 368 5.48 -2.22 4.56
N GLN A 369 5.77 -2.99 5.59
CA GLN A 369 5.21 -4.32 5.79
C GLN A 369 3.69 -4.25 5.96
N GLU A 370 3.19 -3.31 6.77
CA GLU A 370 1.76 -3.10 6.97
C GLU A 370 1.05 -2.73 5.66
N LEU A 371 1.66 -1.87 4.84
CA LEU A 371 1.15 -1.55 3.50
C LEU A 371 1.03 -2.80 2.63
N VAL A 372 2.09 -3.63 2.59
CA VAL A 372 2.08 -4.85 1.76
C VAL A 372 1.02 -5.83 2.25
N GLU A 373 0.89 -6.02 3.57
CA GLU A 373 -0.18 -6.82 4.16
C GLU A 373 -1.56 -6.33 3.72
N GLN A 374 -1.83 -5.02 3.80
CA GLN A 374 -3.10 -4.40 3.39
C GLN A 374 -3.38 -4.59 1.89
N VAL A 375 -2.36 -4.40 1.04
CA VAL A 375 -2.49 -4.59 -0.41
C VAL A 375 -2.81 -6.03 -0.77
N MET A 376 -2.13 -7.00 -0.16
CA MET A 376 -2.36 -8.41 -0.41
C MET A 376 -3.77 -8.86 0.00
N ILE A 377 -4.22 -8.41 1.17
CA ILE A 377 -5.58 -8.67 1.65
C ILE A 377 -6.62 -8.03 0.71
N LEU A 378 -6.39 -6.80 0.28
CA LEU A 378 -7.31 -6.13 -0.65
C LEU A 378 -7.36 -6.83 -2.01
N GLN A 379 -6.22 -7.34 -2.50
CA GLN A 379 -6.15 -8.11 -3.73
C GLN A 379 -6.99 -9.39 -3.65
N GLU A 380 -6.85 -10.15 -2.57
CA GLU A 380 -7.65 -11.36 -2.34
C GLU A 380 -9.14 -11.03 -2.24
N ALA A 381 -9.49 -9.94 -1.57
CA ALA A 381 -10.88 -9.48 -1.49
C ALA A 381 -11.45 -9.16 -2.88
N GLN A 382 -10.67 -8.51 -3.77
CA GLN A 382 -11.12 -8.22 -5.14
C GLN A 382 -11.29 -9.50 -5.97
N GLN A 383 -10.40 -10.48 -5.81
CA GLN A 383 -10.53 -11.77 -6.49
C GLN A 383 -11.79 -12.52 -6.06
N LEU A 384 -12.10 -12.54 -4.76
CA LEU A 384 -13.31 -13.17 -4.23
C LEU A 384 -14.59 -12.49 -4.72
N LEU A 385 -14.57 -11.17 -4.89
CA LEU A 385 -15.70 -10.40 -5.41
C LEU A 385 -15.82 -10.48 -6.94
N GLY A 386 -14.95 -11.22 -7.62
CA GLY A 386 -14.93 -11.34 -9.08
C GLY A 386 -14.59 -10.04 -9.80
N ARG A 387 -14.10 -9.05 -9.07
CA ARG A 387 -13.63 -7.78 -9.61
C ARG A 387 -12.19 -7.98 -10.06
N GLN A 388 -12.00 -8.26 -11.36
CA GLN A 388 -10.66 -8.26 -11.93
C GLN A 388 -10.12 -6.84 -11.77
N SER A 389 -9.05 -6.68 -11.00
CA SER A 389 -8.25 -5.46 -11.05
C SER A 389 -7.85 -5.29 -12.50
N ALA A 390 -8.37 -4.28 -13.17
CA ALA A 390 -7.92 -3.89 -14.51
C ALA A 390 -6.45 -3.46 -14.32
N GLY A 391 -5.56 -4.45 -14.40
CA GLY A 391 -4.20 -4.36 -13.93
C GLY A 391 -3.34 -3.53 -14.86
N VAL A 392 -3.18 -2.30 -14.53
CA VAL A 392 -1.91 -1.62 -14.76
C VAL A 392 -1.38 -1.32 -13.37
N THR A 393 -0.53 -2.18 -12.84
CA THR A 393 0.24 -1.88 -11.64
C THR A 393 1.04 -0.62 -11.94
N THR A 394 0.70 0.47 -11.28
CA THR A 394 1.53 1.68 -11.37
C THR A 394 2.92 1.36 -10.85
N GLY A 395 3.94 2.02 -11.42
CA GLY A 395 5.31 1.81 -11.02
C GLY A 395 5.57 1.98 -9.51
N ASN A 396 4.71 2.72 -8.80
CA ASN A 396 4.81 2.93 -7.36
C ASN A 396 4.51 1.65 -6.56
N LEU A 397 3.39 0.96 -6.83
CA LEU A 397 3.08 -0.32 -6.18
C LEU A 397 4.17 -1.36 -6.44
N THR A 398 4.60 -1.50 -7.69
CA THR A 398 5.68 -2.41 -8.07
C THR A 398 6.98 -2.08 -7.32
N GLN A 399 7.31 -0.81 -7.20
CA GLN A 399 8.51 -0.35 -6.49
C GLN A 399 8.47 -0.74 -5.00
N GLN A 400 7.32 -0.57 -4.32
CA GLN A 400 7.19 -0.93 -2.91
C GLN A 400 7.22 -2.45 -2.71
N LEU A 401 6.58 -3.22 -3.58
CA LEU A 401 6.66 -4.69 -3.55
C LEU A 401 8.08 -5.20 -3.79
N CYS A 402 8.82 -4.63 -4.76
CA CYS A 402 10.23 -4.96 -4.98
C CYS A 402 11.10 -4.60 -3.78
N ARG A 403 10.86 -3.46 -3.13
CA ARG A 403 11.57 -3.06 -1.92
C ARG A 403 11.33 -4.06 -0.79
N TYR A 404 10.08 -4.45 -0.56
CA TYR A 404 9.72 -5.43 0.46
C TYR A 404 10.30 -6.82 0.16
N ALA A 405 10.20 -7.29 -1.09
CA ALA A 405 10.81 -8.54 -1.52
C ALA A 405 12.33 -8.55 -1.33
N GLY A 406 13.00 -7.40 -1.57
CA GLY A 406 14.44 -7.24 -1.31
C GLY A 406 14.79 -7.38 0.18
N LEU A 407 13.95 -6.84 1.08
CA LEU A 407 14.14 -7.00 2.53
C LEU A 407 13.98 -8.47 2.96
N LEU A 408 12.92 -9.16 2.49
CA LEU A 408 12.70 -10.58 2.78
C LEU A 408 13.83 -11.46 2.22
N ALA A 409 14.30 -11.17 1.00
CA ALA A 409 15.43 -11.89 0.41
C ALA A 409 16.71 -11.69 1.22
N GLY A 410 16.93 -10.48 1.77
CA GLY A 410 18.04 -10.19 2.69
C GLY A 410 18.00 -11.03 3.96
N GLN A 411 16.80 -11.34 4.46
CA GLN A 411 16.56 -12.20 5.62
C GLN A 411 16.52 -13.70 5.27
N GLY A 412 16.65 -14.06 3.99
CA GLY A 412 16.71 -15.46 3.52
C GLY A 412 15.36 -16.07 3.16
N SER A 413 14.24 -15.35 3.29
CA SER A 413 12.91 -15.79 2.88
C SER A 413 12.73 -15.66 1.36
N LEU A 414 13.49 -16.45 0.59
CA LEU A 414 13.59 -16.31 -0.86
C LEU A 414 12.30 -16.75 -1.58
N GLU A 415 11.64 -17.80 -1.11
CA GLU A 415 10.40 -18.30 -1.71
C GLU A 415 9.28 -17.25 -1.57
N THR A 416 9.13 -16.71 -0.39
CA THR A 416 8.15 -15.65 -0.12
C THR A 416 8.48 -14.38 -0.90
N ALA A 417 9.76 -13.99 -0.99
CA ALA A 417 10.17 -12.85 -1.81
C ALA A 417 9.83 -13.03 -3.30
N LEU A 418 10.01 -14.25 -3.84
CA LEU A 418 9.65 -14.57 -5.23
C LEU A 418 8.14 -14.49 -5.46
N THR A 419 7.33 -14.87 -4.48
CA THR A 419 5.86 -14.74 -4.58
C THR A 419 5.45 -13.29 -4.80
N TYR A 420 6.01 -12.34 -4.03
CA TYR A 420 5.73 -10.91 -4.21
C TYR A 420 6.23 -10.35 -5.54
N LEU A 421 7.40 -10.83 -6.03
CA LEU A 421 7.93 -10.42 -7.33
C LEU A 421 7.10 -10.97 -8.49
N ASN A 422 6.60 -12.20 -8.39
CA ASN A 422 5.73 -12.78 -9.41
C ASN A 422 4.40 -12.05 -9.50
N ILE A 423 3.83 -11.62 -8.38
CA ILE A 423 2.64 -10.78 -8.34
C ILE A 423 2.90 -9.47 -9.12
N SER A 424 4.08 -8.88 -8.99
CA SER A 424 4.46 -7.67 -9.71
C SER A 424 4.67 -7.87 -11.22
N GLN A 425 4.84 -9.11 -11.70
CA GLN A 425 5.05 -9.44 -13.12
C GLN A 425 3.79 -9.95 -13.83
N VAL A 426 2.81 -10.45 -13.08
CA VAL A 426 1.56 -11.02 -13.65
C VAL A 426 0.58 -9.90 -14.05
N TYR A 427 0.89 -8.68 -13.73
CA TYR A 427 0.18 -7.48 -14.12
C TYR A 427 1.12 -6.60 -14.98
#